data_490e2d6b89f8914ae506913f682ffa44
#
_entry.id   490e2d6b89f8914ae506913f682ffa44
#
_cell.length_a   1.000
_cell.length_b   1.000
_cell.length_c   1.000
_cell.angle_alpha   90.00
_cell.angle_beta   90.00
_cell.angle_gamma   90.00
#
_symmetry.space_group_name_H-M   'P 1'
#
loop_
_entity.id
_entity.type
_entity.pdbx_description
1 polymer ?
#
loop_
_entity_poly.entity_id
_entity_poly.type
_entity_poly.pdbx_seq_one_letter_code
_entity_poly.pdbx_strand_id
1 'polypeptide(L)'
;MLIVVRTLFHAYYQARQLEQLSQEQFVPVFASSDIQIYPFQIAAASFALRSPYQKGAVLCDEAGMGKSHEAMLVINQKWLEGCSRILLVIPNVDLLQQWTEMLERFYTVPYVVLTNRDQWRQNTSPDTPNAFIQDALVITTYDFAADNEDAAKVVSWDLAVFEEANALTGVYQEGNKQAKALKRIAGESFKLLLTGTPIEKNIMDLYGLIWFIDETLLPGEREFLARYLRRPENYPELSSQVSRYCFRTLRSQAKRYAKVPERVLMTVEYTPSSQERKLYELLNAYINYREKKAF
;
A
#
# COMPACT_ATOMS: atom_id res chain seq x y z
N MET A 1 28.93 -16.22 8.39
CA MET A 1 27.45 -16.05 8.45
C MET A 1 26.99 -16.59 9.79
N LEU A 2 26.80 -15.71 10.77
CA LEU A 2 26.31 -16.09 12.10
C LEU A 2 24.79 -16.30 12.00
N ILE A 3 24.35 -17.55 12.17
CA ILE A 3 22.94 -17.87 12.34
C ILE A 3 22.54 -17.39 13.74
N VAL A 4 21.94 -16.22 13.83
CA VAL A 4 21.37 -15.74 15.09
C VAL A 4 20.08 -16.53 15.33
N VAL A 5 20.14 -17.48 16.23
CA VAL A 5 18.93 -18.18 16.73
C VAL A 5 18.11 -17.18 17.52
N ARG A 6 17.04 -16.67 16.90
CA ARG A 6 16.13 -15.71 17.52
C ARG A 6 15.13 -16.48 18.38
N THR A 7 15.22 -16.32 19.70
CA THR A 7 14.29 -16.88 20.66
C THR A 7 13.07 -15.97 20.86
N LEU A 8 11.97 -16.50 21.40
CA LEU A 8 10.79 -15.70 21.82
C LEU A 8 11.18 -14.57 22.80
N PHE A 9 12.18 -14.81 23.66
CA PHE A 9 12.74 -13.78 24.54
C PHE A 9 13.40 -12.65 23.73
N HIS A 10 14.14 -12.98 22.67
CA HIS A 10 14.78 -11.98 21.81
C HIS A 10 13.74 -11.10 21.08
N ALA A 11 12.67 -11.74 20.61
CA ALA A 11 11.56 -11.05 20.00
C ALA A 11 10.85 -10.09 20.97
N TYR A 12 10.60 -10.57 22.20
CA TYR A 12 9.98 -9.76 23.28
C TYR A 12 10.89 -8.61 23.71
N TYR A 13 12.19 -8.86 23.87
CA TYR A 13 13.18 -7.86 24.26
C TYR A 13 13.31 -6.76 23.20
N GLN A 14 13.39 -7.15 21.93
CA GLN A 14 13.43 -6.17 20.82
C GLN A 14 12.12 -5.40 20.69
N ALA A 15 10.97 -6.04 20.86
CA ALA A 15 9.68 -5.36 20.87
C ALA A 15 9.58 -4.33 22.01
N ARG A 16 10.09 -4.64 23.21
CA ARG A 16 10.17 -3.71 24.33
C ARG A 16 11.13 -2.55 24.08
N GLN A 17 12.27 -2.81 23.47
CA GLN A 17 13.19 -1.74 23.06
C GLN A 17 12.56 -0.83 22.00
N LEU A 18 11.84 -1.41 21.02
CA LEU A 18 11.12 -0.64 20.00
C LEU A 18 9.96 0.18 20.58
N GLU A 19 9.25 -0.32 21.60
CA GLU A 19 8.25 0.48 22.34
C GLU A 19 8.87 1.71 23.02
N GLN A 20 10.06 1.58 23.59
CA GLN A 20 10.79 2.69 24.22
C GLN A 20 11.40 3.64 23.16
N LEU A 21 11.96 3.10 22.10
CA LEU A 21 12.57 3.87 21.00
C LEU A 21 11.53 4.57 20.11
N SER A 22 10.32 4.00 19.96
CA SER A 22 9.28 4.59 19.09
C SER A 22 8.84 5.99 19.51
N GLN A 23 8.89 6.31 20.80
CA GLN A 23 8.57 7.65 21.30
C GLN A 23 9.71 8.65 21.10
N GLU A 24 10.97 8.21 21.16
CA GLU A 24 12.15 9.10 21.04
C GLU A 24 12.67 9.22 19.60
N GLN A 25 12.54 8.20 18.77
CA GLN A 25 13.07 8.19 17.39
C GLN A 25 12.18 8.90 16.36
N PHE A 26 10.87 9.03 16.59
CA PHE A 26 10.04 9.87 15.75
C PHE A 26 10.29 11.39 15.89
N VAL A 27 10.95 11.80 16.98
CA VAL A 27 11.24 13.21 17.24
C VAL A 27 12.15 13.85 16.17
N PRO A 28 13.22 13.20 15.66
CA PRO A 28 14.04 13.77 14.59
C PRO A 28 13.28 13.94 13.26
N VAL A 29 12.35 13.04 12.95
CA VAL A 29 11.52 13.12 11.74
C VAL A 29 10.60 14.35 11.78
N PHE A 30 10.09 14.68 12.98
CA PHE A 30 9.21 15.83 13.17
C PHE A 30 9.95 17.15 13.27
N ALA A 31 11.19 17.15 13.78
CA ALA A 31 11.98 18.37 13.98
C ALA A 31 12.48 19.00 12.68
N SER A 32 12.53 18.25 11.58
CA SER A 32 13.05 18.70 10.28
C SER A 32 11.99 19.06 9.25
N SER A 33 10.69 18.86 9.52
CA SER A 33 9.63 19.08 8.55
C SER A 33 8.66 20.19 8.97
N ASP A 34 8.41 21.14 8.08
CA ASP A 34 7.31 22.13 8.18
C ASP A 34 5.92 21.49 7.98
N ILE A 35 5.84 20.16 8.09
CA ILE A 35 4.62 19.41 7.85
C ILE A 35 3.79 19.27 9.12
N GLN A 36 2.51 19.57 9.03
CA GLN A 36 1.57 19.28 10.10
C GLN A 36 1.17 17.79 10.06
N ILE A 37 1.72 17.00 10.97
CA ILE A 37 1.39 15.59 11.13
C ILE A 37 0.36 15.43 12.25
N TYR A 38 -0.67 14.63 11.98
CA TYR A 38 -1.74 14.37 12.94
C TYR A 38 -1.46 13.12 13.78
N PRO A 39 -1.95 13.05 15.04
CA PRO A 39 -1.72 11.90 15.93
C PRO A 39 -2.14 10.55 15.35
N PHE A 40 -3.20 10.51 14.54
CA PHE A 40 -3.65 9.28 13.89
C PHE A 40 -2.68 8.79 12.80
N GLN A 41 -2.00 9.69 12.08
CA GLN A 41 -0.95 9.34 11.12
C GLN A 41 0.27 8.75 11.79
N ILE A 42 0.65 9.32 12.95
CA ILE A 42 1.72 8.74 13.79
C ILE A 42 1.33 7.35 14.28
N ALA A 43 0.09 7.17 14.71
CA ALA A 43 -0.41 5.87 15.16
C ALA A 43 -0.40 4.84 14.02
N ALA A 44 -0.77 5.23 12.79
CA ALA A 44 -0.70 4.38 11.61
C ALA A 44 0.73 3.94 11.29
N ALA A 45 1.67 4.88 11.25
CA ALA A 45 3.09 4.60 11.02
C ALA A 45 3.69 3.72 12.13
N SER A 46 3.39 4.04 13.40
CA SER A 46 3.81 3.23 14.56
C SER A 46 3.26 1.82 14.50
N PHE A 47 2.00 1.66 14.04
CA PHE A 47 1.40 0.35 13.84
C PHE A 47 2.17 -0.47 12.79
N ALA A 48 2.54 0.13 11.66
CA ALA A 48 3.32 -0.55 10.63
C ALA A 48 4.72 -0.95 11.12
N LEU A 49 5.34 -0.14 11.97
CA LEU A 49 6.71 -0.33 12.46
C LEU A 49 6.80 -1.14 13.76
N ARG A 50 5.67 -1.52 14.36
CA ARG A 50 5.62 -2.09 15.73
C ARG A 50 6.36 -3.43 15.91
N SER A 51 6.63 -4.16 14.85
CA SER A 51 7.29 -5.47 14.94
C SER A 51 8.22 -5.72 13.77
N PRO A 52 9.50 -6.02 14.02
CA PRO A 52 10.46 -6.37 12.97
C PRO A 52 10.19 -7.76 12.35
N TYR A 53 9.30 -8.55 12.95
CA TYR A 53 8.93 -9.88 12.46
C TYR A 53 7.67 -9.89 11.60
N GLN A 54 6.98 -8.76 11.52
CA GLN A 54 5.81 -8.62 10.67
C GLN A 54 6.26 -8.47 9.21
N LYS A 55 5.67 -9.25 8.31
CA LYS A 55 6.00 -9.21 6.88
C LYS A 55 5.34 -8.07 6.12
N GLY A 56 4.42 -7.35 6.77
CA GLY A 56 3.76 -6.20 6.17
C GLY A 56 2.59 -5.67 6.98
N ALA A 57 2.04 -4.55 6.52
CA ALA A 57 0.87 -3.90 7.07
C ALA A 57 -0.01 -3.30 5.96
N VAL A 58 -1.31 -3.18 6.24
CA VAL A 58 -2.27 -2.47 5.40
C VAL A 58 -2.74 -1.23 6.14
N LEU A 59 -2.46 -0.04 5.63
CA LEU A 59 -2.99 1.22 6.11
C LEU A 59 -4.27 1.53 5.35
N CYS A 60 -5.39 1.48 6.07
CA CYS A 60 -6.73 1.53 5.50
C CYS A 60 -7.48 2.81 5.88
N ASP A 61 -6.80 3.88 6.27
CA ASP A 61 -7.42 5.14 6.62
C ASP A 61 -8.28 5.67 5.49
N GLU A 62 -9.40 6.32 5.79
CA GLU A 62 -10.32 6.83 4.78
C GLU A 62 -9.61 7.78 3.80
N ALA A 63 -10.15 7.88 2.58
CA ALA A 63 -9.59 8.74 1.55
C ALA A 63 -9.48 10.21 2.06
N GLY A 64 -8.36 10.87 1.77
CA GLY A 64 -8.07 12.23 2.22
C GLY A 64 -7.59 12.36 3.67
N MET A 65 -7.27 11.26 4.35
CA MET A 65 -6.67 11.24 5.68
C MET A 65 -5.13 11.36 5.65
N GLY A 66 -4.52 11.31 4.47
CA GLY A 66 -3.08 11.47 4.31
C GLY A 66 -2.28 10.19 4.43
N LYS A 67 -2.79 9.06 3.89
CA LYS A 67 -2.07 7.77 3.85
C LYS A 67 -0.68 7.88 3.25
N SER A 68 -0.48 8.71 2.23
CA SER A 68 0.85 8.95 1.65
C SER A 68 1.81 9.57 2.67
N HIS A 69 1.35 10.43 3.58
CA HIS A 69 2.15 10.93 4.69
C HIS A 69 2.46 9.84 5.72
N GLU A 70 1.49 8.97 6.03
CA GLU A 70 1.71 7.81 6.91
C GLU A 70 2.80 6.90 6.34
N ALA A 71 2.73 6.62 5.03
CA ALA A 71 3.74 5.83 4.34
C ALA A 71 5.10 6.51 4.34
N MET A 72 5.15 7.84 4.14
CA MET A 72 6.41 8.58 4.19
C MET A 72 7.05 8.57 5.57
N LEU A 73 6.27 8.57 6.65
CA LEU A 73 6.81 8.37 8.00
C LEU A 73 7.50 7.00 8.13
N VAL A 74 6.87 5.95 7.57
CA VAL A 74 7.45 4.59 7.56
C VAL A 74 8.70 4.54 6.68
N ILE A 75 8.65 5.10 5.46
CA ILE A 75 9.77 5.15 4.52
C ILE A 75 10.97 5.89 5.16
N ASN A 76 10.74 7.07 5.71
CA ASN A 76 11.79 7.89 6.30
C ASN A 76 12.41 7.22 7.53
N GLN A 77 11.59 6.59 8.39
CA GLN A 77 12.10 5.83 9.53
C GLN A 77 12.96 4.65 9.07
N LYS A 78 12.51 3.89 8.07
CA LYS A 78 13.28 2.78 7.50
C LYS A 78 14.57 3.25 6.85
N TRP A 79 14.55 4.38 6.16
CA TRP A 79 15.74 5.01 5.61
C TRP A 79 16.76 5.36 6.71
N LEU A 80 16.32 5.98 7.81
CA LEU A 80 17.16 6.31 8.96
C LEU A 80 17.71 5.06 9.68
N GLU A 81 17.00 3.94 9.62
CA GLU A 81 17.47 2.64 10.12
C GLU A 81 18.50 1.96 9.19
N GLY A 82 18.84 2.58 8.04
CA GLY A 82 19.79 2.06 7.07
C GLY A 82 19.21 1.18 5.97
N CYS A 83 17.88 1.11 5.85
CA CYS A 83 17.21 0.46 4.72
C CYS A 83 17.33 1.34 3.49
N SER A 84 18.20 0.99 2.54
CA SER A 84 18.51 1.82 1.37
C SER A 84 17.79 1.39 0.10
N ARG A 85 17.17 0.19 0.07
CA ARG A 85 16.47 -0.35 -1.10
C ARG A 85 14.99 -0.35 -0.87
N ILE A 86 14.35 0.77 -1.19
CA ILE A 86 12.91 0.97 -0.97
C ILE A 86 12.21 1.11 -2.31
N LEU A 87 11.13 0.33 -2.49
CA LEU A 87 10.28 0.37 -3.68
C LEU A 87 8.94 1.04 -3.34
N LEU A 88 8.55 2.04 -4.12
CA LEU A 88 7.22 2.63 -4.10
C LEU A 88 6.53 2.39 -5.44
N VAL A 89 5.43 1.66 -5.41
CA VAL A 89 4.62 1.36 -6.59
C VAL A 89 3.33 2.18 -6.56
N ILE A 90 3.15 3.03 -7.57
CA ILE A 90 1.98 3.90 -7.72
C ILE A 90 1.09 3.41 -8.88
N PRO A 91 -0.24 3.65 -8.85
CA PRO A 91 -1.14 3.13 -9.89
C PRO A 91 -0.87 3.73 -11.28
N ASN A 92 -0.52 5.00 -11.34
CA ASN A 92 -0.24 5.71 -12.59
C ASN A 92 0.68 6.92 -12.33
N VAL A 93 1.12 7.56 -13.40
CA VAL A 93 2.02 8.72 -13.34
C VAL A 93 1.36 10.00 -12.81
N ASP A 94 0.04 10.06 -12.72
CA ASP A 94 -0.66 11.24 -12.22
C ASP A 94 -0.37 11.50 -10.74
N LEU A 95 -0.11 10.44 -9.97
CA LEU A 95 0.29 10.54 -8.56
C LEU A 95 1.77 10.83 -8.37
N LEU A 96 2.59 10.72 -9.43
CA LEU A 96 4.03 10.93 -9.33
C LEU A 96 4.37 12.33 -8.80
N GLN A 97 3.72 13.36 -9.36
CA GLN A 97 3.97 14.73 -8.95
C GLN A 97 3.68 14.93 -7.45
N GLN A 98 2.56 14.39 -6.96
CA GLN A 98 2.22 14.48 -5.54
C GLN A 98 3.30 13.85 -4.65
N TRP A 99 3.84 12.68 -5.03
CA TRP A 99 4.87 11.98 -4.27
C TRP A 99 6.21 12.72 -4.32
N THR A 100 6.62 13.19 -5.50
CA THR A 100 7.90 13.93 -5.66
C THR A 100 7.88 15.27 -4.95
N GLU A 101 6.79 16.05 -5.07
CA GLU A 101 6.62 17.31 -4.33
C GLU A 101 6.66 17.09 -2.81
N MET A 102 6.04 16.01 -2.32
CA MET A 102 6.08 15.68 -0.90
C MET A 102 7.50 15.31 -0.45
N LEU A 103 8.24 14.52 -1.24
CA LEU A 103 9.62 14.15 -0.96
C LEU A 103 10.52 15.39 -0.93
N GLU A 104 10.48 16.24 -1.96
CA GLU A 104 11.32 17.42 -2.08
C GLU A 104 11.06 18.47 -1.00
N ARG A 105 9.79 18.60 -0.58
CA ARG A 105 9.39 19.63 0.36
C ARG A 105 9.59 19.22 1.81
N PHE A 106 9.40 17.96 2.16
CA PHE A 106 9.25 17.55 3.55
C PHE A 106 10.23 16.47 4.00
N TYR A 107 10.92 15.79 3.07
CA TYR A 107 11.76 14.64 3.40
C TYR A 107 13.10 14.71 2.67
N THR A 108 14.12 14.07 3.25
CA THR A 108 15.48 14.04 2.70
C THR A 108 15.86 12.69 2.11
N VAL A 109 14.88 11.84 1.82
CA VAL A 109 15.11 10.53 1.23
C VAL A 109 15.42 10.69 -0.26
N PRO A 110 16.60 10.28 -0.75
CA PRO A 110 16.89 10.32 -2.18
C PRO A 110 15.95 9.39 -2.93
N TYR A 111 15.54 9.79 -4.12
CA TYR A 111 14.62 9.00 -4.93
C TYR A 111 15.01 8.95 -6.40
N VAL A 112 14.58 7.89 -7.07
CA VAL A 112 14.72 7.67 -8.51
C VAL A 112 13.35 7.30 -9.09
N VAL A 113 12.98 7.89 -10.22
CA VAL A 113 11.72 7.60 -10.91
C VAL A 113 11.99 6.66 -12.08
N LEU A 114 11.26 5.54 -12.13
CA LEU A 114 11.35 4.52 -13.18
C LEU A 114 9.94 4.16 -13.68
N THR A 115 9.39 4.96 -14.59
CA THR A 115 8.05 4.76 -15.15
C THR A 115 8.06 4.60 -16.68
N ASN A 116 9.21 4.79 -17.32
CA ASN A 116 9.38 4.66 -18.76
C ASN A 116 10.81 4.29 -19.16
N ARG A 117 11.01 3.98 -20.45
CA ARG A 117 12.28 3.53 -21.01
C ARG A 117 13.37 4.60 -21.02
N ASP A 118 13.03 5.87 -21.06
CA ASP A 118 14.02 6.94 -21.07
C ASP A 118 14.59 7.12 -19.66
N GLN A 119 13.77 7.11 -18.63
CA GLN A 119 14.22 7.08 -17.24
C GLN A 119 15.05 5.83 -16.93
N TRP A 120 14.68 4.67 -17.50
CA TRP A 120 15.50 3.46 -17.41
C TRP A 120 16.91 3.71 -17.94
N ARG A 121 17.06 4.24 -19.16
CA ARG A 121 18.35 4.51 -19.79
C ARG A 121 19.18 5.53 -19.01
N GLN A 122 18.55 6.55 -18.44
CA GLN A 122 19.23 7.56 -17.62
C GLN A 122 19.81 6.98 -16.33
N ASN A 123 19.21 5.93 -15.79
CA ASN A 123 19.59 5.30 -14.54
C ASN A 123 20.36 3.98 -14.73
N THR A 124 20.83 3.70 -15.94
CA THR A 124 21.69 2.55 -16.25
C THR A 124 23.05 2.99 -16.76
N SER A 125 24.07 2.18 -16.49
CA SER A 125 25.43 2.31 -17.01
C SER A 125 25.95 0.92 -17.38
N PRO A 126 27.12 0.82 -18.07
CA PRO A 126 27.74 -0.49 -18.32
C PRO A 126 28.00 -1.29 -17.05
N ASP A 127 28.32 -0.62 -15.95
CA ASP A 127 28.59 -1.24 -14.65
C ASP A 127 27.31 -1.51 -13.85
N THR A 128 26.21 -0.79 -14.13
CA THR A 128 24.92 -0.93 -13.47
C THR A 128 23.81 -1.06 -14.51
N PRO A 129 23.67 -2.22 -15.17
CA PRO A 129 22.73 -2.41 -16.28
C PRO A 129 21.27 -2.50 -15.84
N ASN A 130 21.01 -2.67 -14.54
CA ASN A 130 19.67 -2.74 -13.97
C ASN A 130 19.34 -1.45 -13.22
N ALA A 131 18.42 -0.66 -13.77
CA ALA A 131 18.00 0.63 -13.20
C ALA A 131 17.32 0.51 -11.82
N PHE A 132 16.79 -0.65 -11.43
CA PHE A 132 16.23 -0.88 -10.10
C PHE A 132 17.28 -1.03 -9.00
N ILE A 133 18.54 -1.28 -9.33
CA ILE A 133 19.63 -1.40 -8.33
C ILE A 133 20.08 0.01 -7.95
N GLN A 134 19.39 0.63 -7.00
CA GLN A 134 19.65 1.97 -6.50
C GLN A 134 19.64 1.95 -4.95
N ASP A 135 20.55 2.68 -4.32
CA ASP A 135 20.47 2.98 -2.89
C ASP A 135 19.62 4.25 -2.71
N ALA A 136 18.33 4.12 -2.96
CA ALA A 136 17.34 5.20 -3.00
C ALA A 136 15.93 4.64 -2.91
N LEU A 137 14.94 5.52 -2.72
CA LEU A 137 13.54 5.21 -2.95
C LEU A 137 13.27 5.14 -4.46
N VAL A 138 12.99 3.97 -4.98
CA VAL A 138 12.61 3.78 -6.39
C VAL A 138 11.10 3.92 -6.52
N ILE A 139 10.65 4.92 -7.29
CA ILE A 139 9.24 5.17 -7.59
C ILE A 139 8.93 4.62 -8.98
N THR A 140 7.95 3.73 -9.05
CA THR A 140 7.56 3.08 -10.31
C THR A 140 6.04 2.91 -10.39
N THR A 141 5.52 2.60 -11.58
CA THR A 141 4.11 2.24 -11.73
C THR A 141 3.89 0.74 -11.67
N TYR A 142 2.65 0.32 -11.40
CA TYR A 142 2.24 -1.08 -11.40
C TYR A 142 2.59 -1.77 -12.72
N ASP A 143 2.28 -1.12 -13.86
CA ASP A 143 2.55 -1.66 -15.20
C ASP A 143 4.05 -1.76 -15.45
N PHE A 144 4.80 -0.67 -15.22
CA PHE A 144 6.23 -0.65 -15.52
C PHE A 144 7.01 -1.65 -14.66
N ALA A 145 6.67 -1.79 -13.39
CA ALA A 145 7.28 -2.78 -12.50
C ALA A 145 6.98 -4.20 -12.99
N ALA A 146 5.72 -4.50 -13.32
CA ALA A 146 5.32 -5.82 -13.79
C ALA A 146 5.95 -6.18 -15.14
N ASP A 147 6.04 -5.22 -16.09
CA ASP A 147 6.69 -5.40 -17.38
C ASP A 147 8.20 -5.62 -17.28
N ASN A 148 8.82 -5.19 -16.18
CA ASN A 148 10.25 -5.37 -15.90
C ASN A 148 10.49 -6.27 -14.68
N GLU A 149 9.60 -7.25 -14.44
CA GLU A 149 9.64 -8.15 -13.29
C GLU A 149 11.02 -8.76 -13.08
N ASP A 150 11.65 -9.29 -14.14
CA ASP A 150 12.93 -9.99 -14.03
C ASP A 150 14.04 -9.08 -13.49
N ALA A 151 14.02 -7.82 -13.82
CA ALA A 151 14.98 -6.84 -13.32
C ALA A 151 14.64 -6.38 -11.89
N ALA A 152 13.36 -6.21 -11.56
CA ALA A 152 12.92 -5.71 -10.27
C ALA A 152 13.02 -6.78 -9.15
N LYS A 153 12.74 -8.06 -9.47
CA LYS A 153 12.73 -9.15 -8.47
C LYS A 153 14.12 -9.59 -8.00
N VAL A 154 15.19 -9.25 -8.74
CA VAL A 154 16.57 -9.58 -8.30
C VAL A 154 17.08 -8.62 -7.23
N VAL A 155 16.39 -7.49 -7.04
CA VAL A 155 16.70 -6.55 -5.99
C VAL A 155 16.15 -7.06 -4.66
N SER A 156 17.01 -7.19 -3.66
CA SER A 156 16.56 -7.51 -2.29
C SER A 156 16.00 -6.23 -1.65
N TRP A 157 14.71 -6.00 -1.84
CA TRP A 157 14.03 -4.83 -1.28
C TRP A 157 13.91 -4.94 0.25
N ASP A 158 14.20 -3.85 0.96
CA ASP A 158 13.98 -3.76 2.41
C ASP A 158 12.50 -3.46 2.72
N LEU A 159 11.91 -2.55 1.92
CA LEU A 159 10.53 -2.10 2.02
C LEU A 159 9.91 -1.99 0.63
N ALA A 160 8.72 -2.52 0.44
CA ALA A 160 7.91 -2.32 -0.76
C ALA A 160 6.56 -1.70 -0.39
N VAL A 161 6.30 -0.50 -0.88
CA VAL A 161 5.09 0.29 -0.64
C VAL A 161 4.21 0.26 -1.87
N PHE A 162 2.92 0.00 -1.70
CA PHE A 162 1.95 -0.08 -2.79
C PHE A 162 0.81 0.91 -2.54
N GLU A 163 0.76 1.99 -3.31
CA GLU A 163 -0.32 2.99 -3.27
C GLU A 163 -1.55 2.46 -4.03
N GLU A 164 -2.76 2.68 -3.50
CA GLU A 164 -4.03 2.14 -4.02
C GLU A 164 -3.98 0.61 -4.20
N ALA A 165 -3.59 -0.08 -3.13
CA ALA A 165 -3.36 -1.52 -3.12
C ALA A 165 -4.62 -2.38 -3.39
N ASN A 166 -5.81 -1.79 -3.55
CA ASN A 166 -7.00 -2.46 -4.07
C ASN A 166 -6.76 -3.13 -5.45
N ALA A 167 -5.79 -2.64 -6.24
CA ALA A 167 -5.35 -3.31 -7.47
C ALA A 167 -4.76 -4.73 -7.23
N LEU A 168 -4.32 -5.02 -6.01
CA LEU A 168 -3.68 -6.30 -5.64
C LEU A 168 -4.65 -7.34 -5.07
N THR A 169 -5.92 -6.98 -4.83
CA THR A 169 -6.91 -7.86 -4.16
C THR A 169 -7.13 -9.20 -4.86
N GLY A 170 -6.93 -9.27 -6.17
CA GLY A 170 -7.03 -10.50 -6.96
C GLY A 170 -5.74 -11.31 -7.08
N VAL A 171 -4.72 -11.08 -6.28
CA VAL A 171 -3.40 -11.73 -6.41
C VAL A 171 -3.42 -13.25 -6.31
N TYR A 172 -4.34 -13.83 -5.53
CA TYR A 172 -4.53 -15.28 -5.38
C TYR A 172 -5.18 -15.94 -6.62
N GLN A 173 -5.83 -15.17 -7.49
CA GLN A 173 -6.48 -15.67 -8.71
C GLN A 173 -5.45 -15.94 -9.81
N GLU A 174 -5.66 -17.02 -10.57
CA GLU A 174 -4.70 -17.40 -11.63
C GLU A 174 -4.54 -16.34 -12.73
N GLY A 175 -5.59 -15.63 -13.07
CA GLY A 175 -5.61 -14.64 -14.15
C GLY A 175 -4.90 -13.32 -13.84
N ASN A 176 -4.66 -12.98 -12.58
CA ASN A 176 -4.04 -11.71 -12.21
C ASN A 176 -2.51 -11.76 -12.27
N LYS A 177 -1.97 -11.69 -13.49
CA LYS A 177 -0.52 -11.75 -13.74
C LYS A 177 0.23 -10.59 -13.12
N GLN A 178 -0.32 -9.38 -13.19
CA GLN A 178 0.32 -8.17 -12.66
C GLN A 178 0.50 -8.26 -11.14
N ALA A 179 -0.56 -8.53 -10.37
CA ALA A 179 -0.45 -8.63 -8.91
C ALA A 179 0.50 -9.76 -8.48
N LYS A 180 0.54 -10.88 -9.23
CA LYS A 180 1.49 -11.97 -8.99
C LYS A 180 2.94 -11.56 -9.27
N ALA A 181 3.20 -10.81 -10.34
CA ALA A 181 4.52 -10.28 -10.64
C ALA A 181 5.00 -9.35 -9.52
N LEU A 182 4.12 -8.43 -9.07
CA LEU A 182 4.43 -7.51 -7.98
C LEU A 182 4.67 -8.21 -6.64
N LYS A 183 3.94 -9.30 -6.35
CA LYS A 183 4.22 -10.13 -5.18
C LYS A 183 5.61 -10.77 -5.26
N ARG A 184 6.01 -11.27 -6.44
CA ARG A 184 7.36 -11.83 -6.63
C ARG A 184 8.45 -10.77 -6.54
N ILE A 185 8.20 -9.56 -7.07
CA ILE A 185 9.10 -8.41 -6.93
C ILE A 185 9.28 -8.03 -5.48
N ALA A 186 8.18 -7.91 -4.73
CA ALA A 186 8.24 -7.58 -3.30
C ALA A 186 8.97 -8.66 -2.47
N GLY A 187 8.92 -9.93 -2.88
CA GLY A 187 9.67 -11.02 -2.25
C GLY A 187 9.49 -11.07 -0.73
N GLU A 188 10.61 -11.09 -0.01
CA GLU A 188 10.65 -11.12 1.46
C GLU A 188 10.68 -9.72 2.10
N SER A 189 10.59 -8.64 1.32
CA SER A 189 10.54 -7.28 1.86
C SER A 189 9.36 -7.07 2.82
N PHE A 190 9.47 -6.07 3.68
CA PHE A 190 8.29 -5.58 4.38
C PHE A 190 7.33 -4.93 3.38
N LYS A 191 6.06 -5.37 3.34
CA LYS A 191 5.04 -4.90 2.40
C LYS A 191 4.11 -3.91 3.08
N LEU A 192 4.13 -2.66 2.64
CA LEU A 192 3.22 -1.62 3.12
C LEU A 192 2.16 -1.35 2.06
N LEU A 193 0.93 -1.74 2.34
CA LEU A 193 -0.21 -1.59 1.43
C LEU A 193 -1.07 -0.40 1.86
N LEU A 194 -1.33 0.53 0.96
CA LEU A 194 -2.14 1.72 1.21
C LEU A 194 -3.44 1.63 0.42
N THR A 195 -4.59 1.68 1.08
CA THR A 195 -5.90 1.70 0.42
C THR A 195 -6.95 2.36 1.29
N GLY A 196 -7.80 3.20 0.70
CA GLY A 196 -8.99 3.74 1.38
C GLY A 196 -10.17 2.76 1.44
N THR A 197 -10.13 1.72 0.60
CA THR A 197 -11.22 0.76 0.37
C THR A 197 -10.70 -0.68 0.43
N PRO A 198 -10.36 -1.20 1.64
CA PRO A 198 -9.83 -2.56 1.79
C PRO A 198 -10.85 -3.64 1.43
N ILE A 199 -12.13 -3.30 1.41
CA ILE A 199 -13.23 -4.13 0.92
C ILE A 199 -14.07 -3.26 0.00
N GLU A 200 -14.05 -3.54 -1.29
CA GLU A 200 -14.81 -2.82 -2.32
C GLU A 200 -15.99 -3.66 -2.82
N LYS A 201 -15.73 -4.88 -3.23
CA LYS A 201 -16.74 -5.81 -3.78
C LYS A 201 -17.26 -6.78 -2.73
N ASN A 202 -16.37 -7.42 -2.03
CA ASN A 202 -16.69 -8.40 -0.99
C ASN A 202 -15.46 -8.70 -0.12
N ILE A 203 -15.64 -9.56 0.87
CA ILE A 203 -14.61 -9.92 1.86
C ILE A 203 -13.34 -10.53 1.25
N MET A 204 -13.41 -11.03 0.01
CA MET A 204 -12.25 -11.58 -0.70
C MET A 204 -11.24 -10.51 -1.11
N ASP A 205 -11.65 -9.25 -1.18
CA ASP A 205 -10.71 -8.15 -1.40
C ASP A 205 -9.73 -8.06 -0.23
N LEU A 206 -10.24 -8.12 1.00
CA LEU A 206 -9.41 -8.17 2.20
C LEU A 206 -8.53 -9.42 2.26
N TYR A 207 -9.09 -10.59 1.87
CA TYR A 207 -8.32 -11.83 1.74
C TYR A 207 -7.11 -11.63 0.83
N GLY A 208 -7.31 -11.05 -0.35
CA GLY A 208 -6.24 -10.82 -1.32
C GLY A 208 -5.15 -9.88 -0.80
N LEU A 209 -5.51 -8.80 -0.08
CA LEU A 209 -4.53 -7.89 0.52
C LEU A 209 -3.65 -8.60 1.56
N ILE A 210 -4.25 -9.40 2.45
CA ILE A 210 -3.50 -10.16 3.45
C ILE A 210 -2.67 -11.26 2.78
N TRP A 211 -3.22 -11.95 1.78
CA TRP A 211 -2.51 -12.96 1.00
C TRP A 211 -1.30 -12.37 0.25
N PHE A 212 -1.39 -11.11 -0.21
CA PHE A 212 -0.26 -10.41 -0.83
C PHE A 212 0.88 -10.19 0.17
N ILE A 213 0.58 -9.89 1.42
CA ILE A 213 1.58 -9.78 2.49
C ILE A 213 2.23 -11.15 2.73
N ASP A 214 1.43 -12.14 3.09
CA ASP A 214 1.85 -13.51 3.31
C ASP A 214 0.66 -14.47 3.17
N GLU A 215 0.79 -15.46 2.30
CA GLU A 215 -0.26 -16.43 1.98
C GLU A 215 -0.60 -17.39 3.13
N THR A 216 0.23 -17.42 4.17
CA THR A 216 0.05 -18.30 5.34
C THR A 216 -0.74 -17.66 6.48
N LEU A 217 -1.08 -16.37 6.39
CA LEU A 217 -1.72 -15.62 7.47
C LEU A 217 -3.21 -15.92 7.63
N LEU A 218 -3.86 -16.34 6.57
CA LEU A 218 -5.27 -16.72 6.53
C LEU A 218 -5.44 -18.15 6.02
N PRO A 219 -6.57 -18.81 6.32
CA PRO A 219 -6.89 -20.12 5.76
C PRO A 219 -6.87 -20.09 4.23
N GLY A 220 -6.73 -21.25 3.59
CA GLY A 220 -6.80 -21.35 2.13
C GLY A 220 -8.13 -20.80 1.58
N GLU A 221 -8.12 -20.36 0.32
CA GLU A 221 -9.24 -19.66 -0.32
C GLU A 221 -10.61 -20.36 -0.12
N ARG A 222 -10.67 -21.67 -0.34
CA ARG A 222 -11.92 -22.45 -0.19
C ARG A 222 -12.44 -22.44 1.24
N GLU A 223 -11.56 -22.58 2.22
CA GLU A 223 -11.90 -22.56 3.64
C GLU A 223 -12.33 -21.14 4.05
N PHE A 224 -11.60 -20.13 3.62
CA PHE A 224 -11.93 -18.73 3.89
C PHE A 224 -13.33 -18.38 3.34
N LEU A 225 -13.63 -18.75 2.08
CA LEU A 225 -14.93 -18.57 1.48
C LEU A 225 -16.04 -19.26 2.28
N ALA A 226 -15.84 -20.53 2.65
CA ALA A 226 -16.82 -21.30 3.41
C ALA A 226 -17.08 -20.71 4.80
N ARG A 227 -16.07 -20.09 5.42
CA ARG A 227 -16.12 -19.59 6.79
C ARG A 227 -16.68 -18.16 6.89
N TYR A 228 -16.34 -17.30 5.95
CA TYR A 228 -16.59 -15.85 6.07
C TYR A 228 -17.51 -15.27 5.00
N LEU A 229 -17.57 -15.85 3.77
CA LEU A 229 -18.41 -15.29 2.72
C LEU A 229 -19.90 -15.43 3.11
N ARG A 230 -20.62 -14.30 3.16
CA ARG A 230 -22.05 -14.23 3.55
C ARG A 230 -22.34 -14.81 4.94
N ARG A 231 -21.35 -14.78 5.86
CA ARG A 231 -21.49 -15.27 7.25
C ARG A 231 -21.07 -14.19 8.24
N PRO A 232 -21.91 -13.16 8.45
CA PRO A 232 -21.60 -12.02 9.32
C PRO A 232 -21.27 -12.42 10.76
N GLU A 233 -21.84 -13.54 11.23
CA GLU A 233 -21.59 -14.11 12.57
C GLU A 233 -20.12 -14.41 12.83
N ASN A 234 -19.33 -14.68 11.78
CA ASN A 234 -17.90 -14.98 11.87
C ASN A 234 -17.00 -13.74 11.68
N TYR A 235 -17.56 -12.56 11.35
CA TYR A 235 -16.76 -11.34 11.14
C TYR A 235 -16.00 -10.85 12.36
N PRO A 236 -16.50 -10.98 13.62
CA PRO A 236 -15.70 -10.62 14.79
C PRO A 236 -14.40 -11.42 14.91
N GLU A 237 -14.43 -12.70 14.57
CA GLU A 237 -13.24 -13.55 14.56
C GLU A 237 -12.25 -13.09 13.48
N LEU A 238 -12.73 -12.89 12.26
CA LEU A 238 -11.91 -12.38 11.16
C LEU A 238 -11.30 -11.02 11.50
N SER A 239 -12.10 -10.11 12.07
CA SER A 239 -11.64 -8.80 12.52
C SER A 239 -10.49 -8.91 13.51
N SER A 240 -10.59 -9.84 14.49
CA SER A 240 -9.51 -10.10 15.44
C SER A 240 -8.23 -10.60 14.77
N GLN A 241 -8.35 -11.46 13.76
CA GLN A 241 -7.20 -11.97 13.01
C GLN A 241 -6.53 -10.87 12.17
N VAL A 242 -7.31 -10.10 11.40
CA VAL A 242 -6.78 -9.09 10.48
C VAL A 242 -6.34 -7.80 11.17
N SER A 243 -6.85 -7.50 12.38
CA SER A 243 -6.45 -6.32 13.16
C SER A 243 -4.95 -6.28 13.48
N ARG A 244 -4.26 -7.40 13.35
CA ARG A 244 -2.80 -7.48 13.48
C ARG A 244 -2.06 -6.92 12.27
N TYR A 245 -2.73 -6.81 11.12
CA TYR A 245 -2.13 -6.43 9.84
C TYR A 245 -2.76 -5.17 9.25
N CYS A 246 -3.99 -4.81 9.67
CA CYS A 246 -4.76 -3.69 9.14
C CYS A 246 -4.94 -2.61 10.19
N PHE A 247 -4.61 -1.38 9.83
CA PHE A 247 -4.88 -0.19 10.63
C PHE A 247 -5.87 0.71 9.90
N ARG A 248 -6.89 1.19 10.59
CA ARG A 248 -7.92 2.06 10.00
C ARG A 248 -8.40 3.12 10.98
N THR A 249 -8.26 4.38 10.58
CA THR A 249 -8.88 5.53 11.23
C THR A 249 -10.07 6.00 10.41
N LEU A 250 -11.19 6.27 11.05
CA LEU A 250 -12.35 6.88 10.41
C LEU A 250 -12.30 8.42 10.53
N ARG A 251 -12.83 9.13 9.55
CA ARG A 251 -12.95 10.61 9.61
C ARG A 251 -13.64 11.11 10.87
N SER A 252 -14.63 10.37 11.35
CA SER A 252 -15.33 10.68 12.60
C SER A 252 -14.41 10.68 13.83
N GLN A 253 -13.41 9.80 13.84
CA GLN A 253 -12.40 9.73 14.90
C GLN A 253 -11.35 10.83 14.75
N ALA A 254 -10.97 11.16 13.50
CA ALA A 254 -9.99 12.21 13.18
C ALA A 254 -10.49 13.63 13.46
N LYS A 255 -11.80 13.87 13.52
CA LYS A 255 -12.41 15.18 13.86
C LYS A 255 -11.88 15.78 15.18
N ARG A 256 -11.35 14.95 16.10
CA ARG A 256 -10.75 15.40 17.35
C ARG A 256 -9.42 16.11 17.17
N TYR A 257 -8.72 15.85 16.07
CA TYR A 257 -7.35 16.31 15.82
C TYR A 257 -7.23 17.23 14.62
N ALA A 258 -8.17 17.15 13.67
CA ALA A 258 -8.15 17.90 12.44
C ALA A 258 -9.53 18.51 12.13
N LYS A 259 -9.56 19.72 11.58
CA LYS A 259 -10.76 20.30 10.97
C LYS A 259 -11.03 19.59 9.64
N VAL A 260 -11.58 18.39 9.72
CA VAL A 260 -11.97 17.65 8.52
C VAL A 260 -13.27 18.24 7.98
N PRO A 261 -13.33 18.72 6.73
CA PRO A 261 -14.55 19.26 6.14
C PRO A 261 -15.69 18.23 6.19
N GLU A 262 -16.89 18.70 6.48
CA GLU A 262 -18.06 17.83 6.41
C GLU A 262 -18.42 17.55 4.96
N ARG A 263 -18.73 16.28 4.70
CA ARG A 263 -19.24 15.89 3.38
C ARG A 263 -20.71 16.29 3.28
N VAL A 264 -20.99 17.28 2.44
CA VAL A 264 -22.36 17.65 2.09
C VAL A 264 -22.70 16.91 0.80
N LEU A 265 -23.71 16.03 0.87
CA LEU A 265 -24.26 15.39 -0.32
C LEU A 265 -25.31 16.33 -0.92
N MET A 266 -25.06 16.77 -2.14
CA MET A 266 -26.05 17.52 -2.92
C MET A 266 -26.45 16.66 -4.12
N THR A 267 -27.72 16.36 -4.24
CA THR A 267 -28.28 15.73 -5.43
C THR A 267 -28.76 16.84 -6.36
N VAL A 268 -28.19 16.90 -7.55
CA VAL A 268 -28.62 17.81 -8.60
C VAL A 268 -29.32 16.99 -9.66
N GLU A 269 -30.62 17.19 -9.80
CA GLU A 269 -31.39 16.57 -10.89
C GLU A 269 -31.27 17.46 -12.13
N TYR A 270 -30.95 16.87 -13.26
CA TYR A 270 -30.97 17.55 -14.54
C TYR A 270 -31.69 16.71 -15.61
N THR A 271 -32.27 17.38 -16.58
CA THR A 271 -32.90 16.72 -17.71
C THR A 271 -31.89 16.65 -18.87
N PRO A 272 -31.43 15.44 -19.23
CA PRO A 272 -30.46 15.30 -20.31
C PRO A 272 -31.05 15.75 -21.65
N SER A 273 -30.22 16.34 -22.49
CA SER A 273 -30.59 16.65 -23.88
C SER A 273 -30.92 15.36 -24.65
N SER A 274 -31.60 15.51 -25.81
CA SER A 274 -31.93 14.34 -26.64
C SER A 274 -30.68 13.58 -27.12
N GLN A 275 -29.57 14.27 -27.34
CA GLN A 275 -28.30 13.67 -27.76
C GLN A 275 -27.64 12.91 -26.61
N GLU A 276 -27.61 13.47 -25.40
CA GLU A 276 -27.10 12.80 -24.20
C GLU A 276 -27.92 11.57 -23.86
N ARG A 277 -29.27 11.66 -23.92
CA ARG A 277 -30.14 10.50 -23.70
C ARG A 277 -29.82 9.36 -24.66
N LYS A 278 -29.66 9.69 -25.96
CA LYS A 278 -29.29 8.70 -26.97
C LYS A 278 -27.91 8.07 -26.70
N LEU A 279 -26.94 8.87 -26.21
CA LEU A 279 -25.62 8.38 -25.82
C LEU A 279 -25.72 7.40 -24.63
N TYR A 280 -26.50 7.74 -23.61
CA TYR A 280 -26.73 6.85 -22.46
C TYR A 280 -27.41 5.52 -22.88
N GLU A 281 -28.39 5.58 -23.76
CA GLU A 281 -29.05 4.37 -24.31
C GLU A 281 -28.05 3.47 -25.05
N LEU A 282 -27.19 4.04 -25.90
CA LEU A 282 -26.16 3.31 -26.62
C LEU A 282 -25.10 2.71 -25.70
N LEU A 283 -24.64 3.45 -24.68
CA LEU A 283 -23.71 2.96 -23.68
C LEU A 283 -24.31 1.80 -22.88
N ASN A 284 -25.52 1.92 -22.42
CA ASN A 284 -26.21 0.85 -21.68
C ASN A 284 -26.41 -0.40 -22.56
N ALA A 285 -26.76 -0.22 -23.82
CA ALA A 285 -26.87 -1.34 -24.76
C ALA A 285 -25.52 -2.04 -24.98
N TYR A 286 -24.42 -1.27 -25.07
CA TYR A 286 -23.07 -1.79 -25.21
C TYR A 286 -22.60 -2.55 -23.97
N ILE A 287 -22.84 -2.01 -22.76
CA ILE A 287 -22.50 -2.66 -21.49
C ILE A 287 -23.25 -3.99 -21.36
N ASN A 288 -24.56 -3.98 -21.55
CA ASN A 288 -25.40 -5.18 -21.50
C ASN A 288 -25.01 -6.23 -22.56
N TYR A 289 -24.54 -5.80 -23.75
CA TYR A 289 -24.02 -6.71 -24.75
C TYR A 289 -22.71 -7.37 -24.34
N ARG A 290 -21.81 -6.62 -23.67
CA ARG A 290 -20.55 -7.15 -23.16
C ARG A 290 -20.75 -8.10 -21.98
N GLU A 291 -21.63 -7.78 -21.06
CA GLU A 291 -21.95 -8.65 -19.92
C GLU A 291 -22.54 -9.99 -20.38
N LYS A 292 -23.42 -9.98 -21.40
CA LYS A 292 -23.96 -11.21 -22.01
C LYS A 292 -22.94 -12.06 -22.77
N LYS A 293 -21.81 -11.50 -23.19
CA LYS A 293 -20.71 -12.25 -23.83
C LYS A 293 -19.64 -12.75 -22.86
N ALA A 294 -19.67 -12.31 -21.61
CA ALA A 294 -18.72 -12.70 -20.55
C ALA A 294 -19.23 -13.91 -19.72
N PHE A 295 -20.42 -14.39 -20.00
CA PHE A 295 -21.02 -15.63 -19.54
C PHE A 295 -21.19 -16.58 -20.73
#